data_d0a23e2785f06b27f371a78b5304a48d
#
_entry.id   d0a23e2785f06b27f371a78b5304a48d
#
_cell.length_a   1.000
_cell.length_b   1.000
_cell.length_c   1.000
_cell.angle_alpha   90.00
_cell.angle_beta   90.00
_cell.angle_gamma   90.00
#
_symmetry.space_group_name_H-M   'P 1'
#
loop_
_entity.id
_entity.type
_entity.pdbx_description
1 polymer ?
#
loop_
_entity_poly.entity_id
_entity_poly.type
_entity_poly.pdbx_seq_one_letter_code
_entity_poly.pdbx_strand_id
1 'polypeptide(L)'
;KNINNFSGGWKMRAELSRLLVLNPDIILLDEPTNHLDLPAIIWLEKFLNTTKCTIVLVSHDTKFLNKNINRIFDISQNTIKDFKGNYSEYIIYREQEIERQMKQKKNQDKYIKQANMLIDKFRYKKNKAAFAQTLIRRLKKMDKVKIDNFDISSISFQFPIPLHCGEIIFRSNKLKKSYGDNIVFENLNLDIYKGDRIAFVGQNGC
;
A
#
# COMPACT_ATOMS: atom_id res chain seq x y z
N LYS A 1 -22.29 -22.15 20.84
CA LYS A 1 -21.35 -21.19 21.47
C LYS A 1 -21.67 -19.82 20.91
N ASN A 2 -21.68 -18.78 21.76
CA ASN A 2 -21.97 -17.42 21.32
C ASN A 2 -20.79 -16.90 20.47
N ILE A 3 -21.07 -16.30 19.30
CA ILE A 3 -20.08 -15.77 18.35
C ILE A 3 -19.11 -14.77 19.03
N ASN A 4 -19.58 -14.09 20.06
CA ASN A 4 -18.76 -13.14 20.82
C ASN A 4 -17.52 -13.77 21.50
N ASN A 5 -17.52 -15.09 21.71
CA ASN A 5 -16.44 -15.82 22.37
C ASN A 5 -15.42 -16.42 21.39
N PHE A 6 -15.55 -16.13 20.08
CA PHE A 6 -14.61 -16.60 19.07
C PHE A 6 -13.43 -15.63 18.92
N SER A 7 -12.26 -16.16 18.50
CA SER A 7 -11.15 -15.33 18.07
C SER A 7 -11.52 -14.49 16.85
N GLY A 8 -10.80 -13.41 16.60
CA GLY A 8 -11.07 -12.52 15.43
C GLY A 8 -11.14 -13.28 14.11
N GLY A 9 -10.22 -14.23 13.89
CA GLY A 9 -10.24 -15.07 12.69
C GLY A 9 -11.49 -15.96 12.55
N TRP A 10 -11.97 -16.53 13.63
CA TRP A 10 -13.20 -17.33 13.61
C TRP A 10 -14.45 -16.47 13.42
N LYS A 11 -14.48 -15.26 13.99
CA LYS A 11 -15.58 -14.30 13.73
C LYS A 11 -15.64 -13.93 12.26
N MET A 12 -14.51 -13.61 11.65
CA MET A 12 -14.44 -13.27 10.22
C MET A 12 -14.90 -14.46 9.35
N ARG A 13 -14.44 -15.68 9.63
CA ARG A 13 -14.90 -16.88 8.90
C ARG A 13 -16.39 -17.09 9.02
N ALA A 14 -16.98 -16.87 10.20
CA ALA A 14 -18.42 -16.99 10.42
C ALA A 14 -19.19 -15.93 9.61
N GLU A 15 -18.74 -14.68 9.59
CA GLU A 15 -19.37 -13.62 8.80
C GLU A 15 -19.25 -13.88 7.29
N LEU A 16 -18.09 -14.31 6.81
CA LEU A 16 -17.92 -14.68 5.40
C LEU A 16 -18.79 -15.88 5.02
N SER A 17 -18.92 -16.88 5.92
CA SER A 17 -19.82 -18.01 5.69
C SER A 17 -21.27 -17.57 5.64
N ARG A 18 -21.67 -16.59 6.47
CA ARG A 18 -23.00 -15.98 6.42
C ARG A 18 -23.25 -15.27 5.08
N LEU A 19 -22.28 -14.50 4.61
CA LEU A 19 -22.37 -13.82 3.30
C LEU A 19 -22.50 -14.83 2.15
N LEU A 20 -21.78 -15.95 2.22
CA LEU A 20 -21.87 -17.01 1.22
C LEU A 20 -23.27 -17.62 1.11
N VAL A 21 -23.91 -17.87 2.26
CA VAL A 21 -25.28 -18.43 2.29
C VAL A 21 -26.28 -17.47 1.64
N LEU A 22 -26.04 -16.17 1.72
CA LEU A 22 -26.87 -15.13 1.09
C LEU A 22 -26.69 -15.05 -0.43
N ASN A 23 -25.64 -15.67 -0.97
CA ASN A 23 -25.29 -15.68 -2.41
C ASN A 23 -25.41 -14.30 -3.08
N PRO A 24 -24.70 -13.28 -2.59
CA PRO A 24 -24.82 -11.92 -3.11
C PRO A 24 -24.14 -11.78 -4.47
N ASP A 25 -24.59 -10.81 -5.28
CA ASP A 25 -23.95 -10.47 -6.55
C ASP A 25 -22.64 -9.70 -6.34
N ILE A 26 -22.54 -8.94 -5.24
CA ILE A 26 -21.39 -8.09 -4.91
C ILE A 26 -21.03 -8.26 -3.44
N ILE A 27 -19.73 -8.40 -3.15
CA ILE A 27 -19.16 -8.42 -1.80
C ILE A 27 -18.20 -7.23 -1.67
N LEU A 28 -18.38 -6.46 -0.59
CA LEU A 28 -17.47 -5.37 -0.22
C LEU A 28 -16.64 -5.82 0.98
N LEU A 29 -15.31 -5.78 0.82
CA LEU A 29 -14.35 -6.18 1.85
C LEU A 29 -13.41 -5.00 2.14
N ASP A 30 -13.40 -4.58 3.40
CA ASP A 30 -12.50 -3.54 3.90
C ASP A 30 -11.50 -4.16 4.86
N GLU A 31 -10.20 -4.12 4.47
CA GLU A 31 -9.07 -4.70 5.22
C GLU A 31 -9.32 -6.12 5.76
N PRO A 32 -9.76 -7.08 4.93
CA PRO A 32 -10.23 -8.39 5.40
C PRO A 32 -9.11 -9.28 5.95
N THR A 33 -7.85 -8.93 5.72
CA THR A 33 -6.67 -9.65 6.26
C THR A 33 -6.30 -9.23 7.67
N ASN A 34 -6.83 -8.11 8.16
CA ASN A 34 -6.52 -7.61 9.49
C ASN A 34 -6.96 -8.61 10.58
N HIS A 35 -6.08 -8.86 11.53
CA HIS A 35 -6.30 -9.78 12.64
C HIS A 35 -6.51 -11.26 12.27
N LEU A 36 -6.26 -11.64 11.01
CA LEU A 36 -6.30 -13.03 10.57
C LEU A 36 -4.95 -13.70 10.78
N ASP A 37 -5.00 -14.97 11.19
CA ASP A 37 -3.84 -15.86 11.15
C ASP A 37 -3.58 -16.37 9.72
N LEU A 38 -2.38 -16.91 9.49
CA LEU A 38 -1.99 -17.41 8.18
C LEU A 38 -2.98 -18.44 7.60
N PRO A 39 -3.48 -19.43 8.36
CA PRO A 39 -4.51 -20.34 7.86
C PRO A 39 -5.80 -19.66 7.43
N ALA A 40 -6.23 -18.60 8.13
CA ALA A 40 -7.42 -17.84 7.76
C ALA A 40 -7.22 -17.02 6.48
N ILE A 41 -6.03 -16.44 6.29
CA ILE A 41 -5.66 -15.72 5.06
C ILE A 41 -5.66 -16.68 3.87
N ILE A 42 -5.03 -17.85 3.98
CA ILE A 42 -5.02 -18.87 2.92
C ILE A 42 -6.45 -19.31 2.56
N TRP A 43 -7.28 -19.51 3.58
CA TRP A 43 -8.69 -19.86 3.35
C TRP A 43 -9.45 -18.73 2.62
N LEU A 44 -9.23 -17.46 3.03
CA LEU A 44 -9.83 -16.30 2.38
C LEU A 44 -9.39 -16.18 0.92
N GLU A 45 -8.08 -16.29 0.63
CA GLU A 45 -7.56 -16.31 -0.75
C GLU A 45 -8.26 -17.37 -1.60
N LYS A 46 -8.37 -18.61 -1.08
CA LYS A 46 -9.06 -19.69 -1.78
C LYS A 46 -10.54 -19.36 -2.03
N PHE A 47 -11.20 -18.78 -1.04
CA PHE A 47 -12.60 -18.35 -1.16
C PHE A 47 -12.78 -17.30 -2.26
N LEU A 48 -11.95 -16.22 -2.26
CA LEU A 48 -12.02 -15.15 -3.26
C LEU A 48 -11.81 -15.67 -4.69
N ASN A 49 -10.91 -16.64 -4.86
CA ASN A 49 -10.61 -17.24 -6.17
C ASN A 49 -11.69 -18.22 -6.66
N THR A 50 -12.52 -18.75 -5.78
CA THR A 50 -13.57 -19.72 -6.15
C THR A 50 -14.95 -19.11 -6.31
N THR A 51 -15.18 -17.94 -5.71
CA THR A 51 -16.49 -17.26 -5.78
C THR A 51 -16.73 -16.65 -7.16
N LYS A 52 -18.00 -16.63 -7.59
CA LYS A 52 -18.42 -16.02 -8.87
C LYS A 52 -18.94 -14.60 -8.73
N CYS A 53 -19.12 -14.12 -7.48
CA CYS A 53 -19.61 -12.78 -7.25
C CYS A 53 -18.54 -11.71 -7.55
N THR A 54 -19.00 -10.49 -7.79
CA THR A 54 -18.09 -9.35 -7.91
C THR A 54 -17.57 -8.98 -6.53
N ILE A 55 -16.25 -8.77 -6.42
CA ILE A 55 -15.59 -8.40 -5.17
C ILE A 55 -15.00 -7.01 -5.30
N VAL A 56 -15.31 -6.13 -4.36
CA VAL A 56 -14.65 -4.84 -4.16
C VAL A 56 -13.84 -4.95 -2.87
N LEU A 57 -12.54 -4.79 -2.99
CA LEU A 57 -11.58 -5.05 -1.93
C LEU A 57 -10.74 -3.82 -1.65
N VAL A 58 -10.64 -3.42 -0.40
CA VAL A 58 -9.67 -2.44 0.10
C VAL A 58 -8.69 -3.18 0.99
N SER A 59 -7.39 -3.06 0.73
CA SER A 59 -6.35 -3.68 1.55
C SER A 59 -4.99 -2.99 1.38
N HIS A 60 -4.18 -3.03 2.43
CA HIS A 60 -2.78 -2.61 2.42
C HIS A 60 -1.81 -3.78 2.18
N ASP A 61 -2.28 -5.02 2.18
CA ASP A 61 -1.46 -6.19 1.88
C ASP A 61 -1.26 -6.35 0.38
N THR A 62 -0.10 -5.90 -0.10
CA THR A 62 0.26 -5.93 -1.52
C THR A 62 0.33 -7.34 -2.09
N LYS A 63 0.74 -8.34 -1.28
CA LYS A 63 0.81 -9.74 -1.72
C LYS A 63 -0.58 -10.33 -1.89
N PHE A 64 -1.47 -10.01 -0.94
CA PHE A 64 -2.86 -10.42 -0.99
C PHE A 64 -3.58 -9.78 -2.20
N LEU A 65 -3.40 -8.47 -2.42
CA LEU A 65 -3.95 -7.78 -3.59
C LEU A 65 -3.46 -8.42 -4.89
N ASN A 66 -2.15 -8.62 -5.02
CA ASN A 66 -1.55 -9.10 -6.27
C ASN A 66 -2.09 -10.46 -6.73
N LYS A 67 -2.50 -11.32 -5.80
CA LYS A 67 -3.06 -12.65 -6.08
C LYS A 67 -4.55 -12.66 -6.39
N ASN A 68 -5.31 -11.69 -5.84
CA ASN A 68 -6.76 -11.79 -5.76
C ASN A 68 -7.50 -10.75 -6.60
N ILE A 69 -6.78 -9.80 -7.23
CA ILE A 69 -7.41 -8.74 -8.02
C ILE A 69 -6.97 -8.77 -9.49
N ASN A 70 -7.85 -8.30 -10.36
CA ASN A 70 -7.62 -8.14 -11.80
C ASN A 70 -7.95 -6.74 -12.30
N ARG A 71 -8.37 -5.84 -11.40
CA ARG A 71 -8.72 -4.45 -11.71
C ARG A 71 -8.50 -3.58 -10.49
N ILE A 72 -7.99 -2.38 -10.69
CA ILE A 72 -7.66 -1.43 -9.61
C ILE A 72 -8.31 -0.08 -9.91
N PHE A 73 -8.98 0.47 -8.92
CA PHE A 73 -9.42 1.85 -8.90
C PHE A 73 -8.48 2.67 -8.02
N ASP A 74 -7.62 3.45 -8.65
CA ASP A 74 -6.73 4.37 -7.96
C ASP A 74 -7.44 5.70 -7.71
N ILE A 75 -7.71 5.98 -6.45
CA ILE A 75 -8.35 7.23 -6.01
C ILE A 75 -7.25 8.20 -5.60
N SER A 76 -6.87 9.09 -6.51
CA SER A 76 -5.83 10.08 -6.28
C SER A 76 -6.23 11.45 -6.86
N GLN A 77 -5.84 12.54 -6.20
CA GLN A 77 -6.09 13.93 -6.64
C GLN A 77 -7.56 14.22 -7.03
N ASN A 78 -8.53 13.73 -6.27
CA ASN A 78 -9.96 13.85 -6.54
C ASN A 78 -10.40 13.23 -7.89
N THR A 79 -9.61 12.32 -8.42
CA THR A 79 -9.92 11.57 -9.64
C THR A 79 -9.84 10.08 -9.37
N ILE A 80 -10.59 9.30 -10.15
CA ILE A 80 -10.55 7.84 -10.11
C ILE A 80 -9.93 7.39 -11.42
N LYS A 81 -8.81 6.67 -11.33
CA LYS A 81 -8.17 6.03 -12.48
C LYS A 81 -8.46 4.55 -12.45
N ASP A 82 -8.96 4.03 -13.55
CA ASP A 82 -9.29 2.62 -13.73
C ASP A 82 -8.13 1.91 -14.42
N PHE A 83 -7.57 0.90 -13.77
CA PHE A 83 -6.48 0.09 -14.31
C PHE A 83 -6.90 -1.38 -14.34
N LYS A 84 -6.77 -2.03 -15.50
CA LYS A 84 -6.99 -3.46 -15.69
C LYS A 84 -5.68 -4.21 -15.58
N GLY A 85 -5.55 -5.04 -14.57
CA GLY A 85 -4.33 -5.79 -14.27
C GLY A 85 -4.19 -6.07 -12.79
N ASN A 86 -3.11 -6.75 -12.42
CA ASN A 86 -2.77 -7.04 -11.04
C ASN A 86 -1.99 -5.87 -10.38
N TYR A 87 -1.72 -5.99 -9.09
CA TYR A 87 -1.06 -4.92 -8.33
C TYR A 87 0.38 -4.65 -8.80
N SER A 88 1.14 -5.67 -9.17
CA SER A 88 2.51 -5.49 -9.67
C SER A 88 2.55 -4.75 -11.01
N GLU A 89 1.64 -5.08 -11.92
CA GLU A 89 1.50 -4.35 -13.19
C GLU A 89 1.08 -2.90 -12.99
N TYR A 90 0.20 -2.65 -12.03
CA TYR A 90 -0.22 -1.31 -11.66
C TYR A 90 0.94 -0.45 -11.15
N ILE A 91 1.83 -1.00 -10.29
CA ILE A 91 2.99 -0.26 -9.79
C ILE A 91 3.91 0.16 -10.95
N ILE A 92 4.21 -0.76 -11.87
CA ILE A 92 5.02 -0.45 -13.07
C ILE A 92 4.37 0.65 -13.91
N TYR A 93 3.06 0.55 -14.13
CA TYR A 93 2.31 1.58 -14.85
C TYR A 93 2.39 2.95 -14.16
N ARG A 94 2.26 2.98 -12.83
CA ARG A 94 2.35 4.22 -12.03
C ARG A 94 3.73 4.85 -12.11
N GLU A 95 4.79 4.08 -12.02
CA GLU A 95 6.15 4.57 -12.15
C GLU A 95 6.39 5.22 -13.52
N GLN A 96 5.96 4.57 -14.59
CA GLN A 96 6.05 5.11 -15.95
C GLN A 96 5.25 6.40 -16.11
N GLU A 97 4.05 6.46 -15.53
CA GLU A 97 3.20 7.65 -15.60
C GLU A 97 3.82 8.84 -14.84
N ILE A 98 4.39 8.60 -13.67
CA ILE A 98 5.12 9.63 -12.90
C ILE A 98 6.32 10.13 -13.69
N GLU A 99 7.10 9.23 -14.29
CA GLU A 99 8.26 9.61 -15.12
C GLU A 99 7.82 10.48 -16.32
N ARG A 100 6.71 10.10 -16.96
CA ARG A 100 6.11 10.87 -18.05
C ARG A 100 5.70 12.28 -17.60
N GLN A 101 5.02 12.38 -16.46
CA GLN A 101 4.60 13.66 -15.88
C GLN A 101 5.80 14.53 -15.49
N MET A 102 6.86 13.94 -14.93
CA MET A 102 8.11 14.65 -14.61
C MET A 102 8.77 15.22 -15.87
N LYS A 103 8.83 14.45 -16.97
CA LYS A 103 9.35 14.92 -18.25
C LYS A 103 8.50 16.06 -18.81
N GLN A 104 7.17 15.93 -18.77
CA GLN A 104 6.25 16.97 -19.21
C GLN A 104 6.43 18.26 -18.39
N LYS A 105 6.48 18.16 -17.08
CA LYS A 105 6.71 19.31 -16.20
C LYS A 105 8.04 19.99 -16.50
N LYS A 106 9.12 19.23 -16.62
CA LYS A 106 10.44 19.76 -16.96
C LYS A 106 10.42 20.53 -18.31
N ASN A 107 9.73 20.01 -19.29
CA ASN A 107 9.57 20.69 -20.61
C ASN A 107 8.73 21.96 -20.47
N GLN A 108 7.63 21.90 -19.71
CA GLN A 108 6.80 23.07 -19.42
C GLN A 108 7.59 24.17 -18.70
N ASP A 109 8.33 23.83 -17.64
CA ASP A 109 9.16 24.77 -16.88
C ASP A 109 10.23 25.42 -17.77
N LYS A 110 10.87 24.63 -18.64
CA LYS A 110 11.82 25.15 -19.65
C LYS A 110 11.16 26.14 -20.60
N TYR A 111 9.97 25.82 -21.10
CA TYR A 111 9.20 26.71 -21.96
C TYR A 111 8.80 28.00 -21.24
N ILE A 112 8.30 27.91 -20.00
CA ILE A 112 7.93 29.07 -19.17
C ILE A 112 9.15 29.98 -18.95
N LYS A 113 10.31 29.39 -18.62
CA LYS A 113 11.57 30.13 -18.45
C LYS A 113 11.98 30.87 -19.71
N GLN A 114 11.95 30.21 -20.85
CA GLN A 114 12.26 30.84 -22.15
C GLN A 114 11.27 31.94 -22.52
N ALA A 115 9.98 31.70 -22.33
CA ALA A 115 8.93 32.70 -22.59
C ALA A 115 9.09 33.95 -21.71
N ASN A 116 9.40 33.77 -20.43
CA ASN A 116 9.65 34.88 -19.52
C ASN A 116 10.90 35.70 -19.95
N MET A 117 11.98 35.05 -20.34
CA MET A 117 13.15 35.76 -20.88
C MET A 117 12.82 36.60 -22.11
N LEU A 118 11.96 36.09 -23.02
CA LEU A 118 11.51 36.83 -24.21
C LEU A 118 10.58 37.96 -23.83
N ILE A 119 9.69 37.77 -22.87
CA ILE A 119 8.81 38.84 -22.34
C ILE A 119 9.66 39.97 -21.79
N ASP A 120 10.61 39.70 -20.91
CA ASP A 120 11.48 40.69 -20.30
C ASP A 120 12.31 41.46 -21.37
N LYS A 121 12.81 40.75 -22.38
CA LYS A 121 13.59 41.34 -23.50
C LYS A 121 12.74 42.27 -24.37
N PHE A 122 11.46 41.98 -24.57
CA PHE A 122 10.61 42.64 -25.56
C PHE A 122 9.53 43.55 -24.96
N ARG A 123 9.26 43.48 -23.67
CA ARG A 123 8.19 44.22 -22.99
C ARG A 123 8.27 45.74 -23.21
N TYR A 124 9.47 46.30 -23.24
CA TYR A 124 9.71 47.74 -23.41
C TYR A 124 10.01 48.17 -24.83
N LYS A 125 10.03 47.26 -25.81
CA LYS A 125 10.31 47.57 -27.23
C LYS A 125 9.02 47.83 -27.96
N LYS A 126 8.79 49.08 -28.39
CA LYS A 126 7.55 49.53 -29.06
C LYS A 126 7.08 48.58 -30.16
N ASN A 127 7.98 48.09 -31.03
CA ASN A 127 7.62 47.21 -32.17
C ASN A 127 7.42 45.74 -31.78
N LYS A 128 7.71 45.32 -30.52
CA LYS A 128 7.62 43.92 -30.07
C LYS A 128 6.76 43.76 -28.81
N ALA A 129 6.18 44.85 -28.31
CA ALA A 129 5.32 44.81 -27.10
C ALA A 129 4.07 43.92 -27.32
N ALA A 130 3.48 43.94 -28.49
CA ALA A 130 2.34 43.09 -28.85
C ALA A 130 2.67 41.60 -28.75
N PHE A 131 3.88 41.21 -29.21
CA PHE A 131 4.38 39.82 -29.08
C PHE A 131 4.54 39.43 -27.63
N ALA A 132 5.16 40.28 -26.82
CA ALA A 132 5.30 40.01 -25.38
C ALA A 132 3.93 39.84 -24.68
N GLN A 133 2.95 40.67 -25.01
CA GLN A 133 1.58 40.55 -24.49
C GLN A 133 0.90 39.22 -24.89
N THR A 134 1.15 38.74 -26.09
CA THR A 134 0.63 37.44 -26.55
C THR A 134 1.24 36.31 -25.75
N LEU A 135 2.55 36.32 -25.48
CA LEU A 135 3.21 35.33 -24.63
C LEU A 135 2.65 35.37 -23.19
N ILE A 136 2.45 36.55 -22.61
CA ILE A 136 1.86 36.67 -21.28
C ILE A 136 0.47 36.03 -21.22
N ARG A 137 -0.39 36.33 -22.22
CA ARG A 137 -1.74 35.72 -22.31
C ARG A 137 -1.66 34.20 -22.45
N ARG A 138 -0.72 33.68 -23.21
CA ARG A 138 -0.50 32.25 -23.39
C ARG A 138 -0.06 31.57 -22.10
N LEU A 139 0.90 32.16 -21.37
CA LEU A 139 1.34 31.64 -20.08
C LEU A 139 0.22 31.66 -19.03
N LYS A 140 -0.64 32.70 -19.02
CA LYS A 140 -1.78 32.77 -18.10
C LYS A 140 -2.85 31.72 -18.36
N LYS A 141 -3.01 31.29 -19.62
CA LYS A 141 -4.00 30.25 -20.01
C LYS A 141 -3.44 28.84 -19.95
N MET A 142 -2.14 28.71 -19.67
CA MET A 142 -1.48 27.40 -19.64
C MET A 142 -1.80 26.67 -18.33
N ASP A 143 -2.37 25.48 -18.44
CA ASP A 143 -2.56 24.59 -17.31
C ASP A 143 -1.21 24.07 -16.83
N LYS A 144 -0.96 24.20 -15.53
CA LYS A 144 0.27 23.72 -14.92
C LYS A 144 0.20 22.20 -14.74
N VAL A 145 1.20 21.49 -15.27
CA VAL A 145 1.34 20.05 -15.04
C VAL A 145 1.53 19.81 -13.55
N LYS A 146 0.61 19.08 -12.95
CA LYS A 146 0.73 18.58 -11.58
C LYS A 146 1.34 17.19 -11.63
N ILE A 147 2.32 16.93 -10.79
CA ILE A 147 2.86 15.58 -10.62
C ILE A 147 1.99 14.88 -9.58
N ASP A 148 1.56 13.67 -9.89
CA ASP A 148 0.93 12.80 -8.90
C ASP A 148 1.99 12.45 -7.84
N ASN A 149 1.86 13.02 -6.64
CA ASN A 149 2.72 12.64 -5.52
C ASN A 149 2.31 11.24 -5.08
N PHE A 150 2.93 10.24 -5.70
CA PHE A 150 2.99 8.93 -5.10
C PHE A 150 4.09 9.02 -4.05
N ASP A 151 3.68 9.15 -2.80
CA ASP A 151 4.60 9.29 -1.69
C ASP A 151 5.29 7.93 -1.46
N ILE A 152 6.36 7.69 -2.22
CA ILE A 152 7.30 6.59 -1.97
C ILE A 152 8.32 7.09 -0.93
N SER A 153 7.94 8.06 -0.10
CA SER A 153 8.82 8.54 0.95
C SER A 153 9.10 7.40 1.93
N SER A 154 10.19 6.71 1.72
CA SER A 154 10.73 5.82 2.73
C SER A 154 11.23 6.68 3.89
N ILE A 155 10.70 6.43 5.07
CA ILE A 155 11.27 7.02 6.29
C ILE A 155 12.69 6.45 6.42
N SER A 156 13.70 7.27 6.15
CA SER A 156 15.09 6.91 6.41
C SER A 156 15.46 7.37 7.81
N PHE A 157 15.63 6.43 8.70
CA PHE A 157 16.18 6.71 10.03
C PHE A 157 17.27 5.67 10.33
N GLN A 158 18.29 6.10 11.05
CA GLN A 158 19.31 5.20 11.59
C GLN A 158 19.02 4.99 13.07
N PHE A 159 18.87 3.73 13.47
CA PHE A 159 18.86 3.42 14.89
C PHE A 159 20.20 3.78 15.52
N PRO A 160 20.22 4.37 16.73
CA PRO A 160 21.46 4.56 17.46
C PRO A 160 22.15 3.20 17.65
N ILE A 161 23.48 3.20 17.59
CA ILE A 161 24.27 1.99 17.80
C ILE A 161 23.95 1.49 19.23
N PRO A 162 23.41 0.28 19.40
CA PRO A 162 23.07 -0.24 20.72
C PRO A 162 24.34 -0.45 21.53
N LEU A 163 24.23 -0.33 22.85
CA LEU A 163 25.28 -0.74 23.77
C LEU A 163 25.67 -2.18 23.48
N HIS A 164 26.96 -2.50 23.70
CA HIS A 164 27.52 -3.81 23.40
C HIS A 164 26.71 -4.89 24.13
N CYS A 165 26.03 -5.76 23.40
CA CYS A 165 25.38 -6.95 23.94
C CYS A 165 26.24 -8.18 23.63
N GLY A 166 26.14 -9.21 24.48
CA GLY A 166 26.81 -10.50 24.27
C GLY A 166 26.36 -11.16 22.96
N GLU A 167 27.06 -12.22 22.58
CA GLU A 167 26.74 -13.03 21.40
C GLU A 167 25.37 -13.73 21.53
N ILE A 168 25.06 -14.20 22.74
CA ILE A 168 23.76 -14.81 23.08
C ILE A 168 22.87 -13.74 23.71
N ILE A 169 21.78 -13.42 23.07
CA ILE A 169 20.80 -12.40 23.50
C ILE A 169 19.80 -13.01 24.48
N PHE A 170 19.36 -14.23 24.17
CA PHE A 170 18.36 -14.94 24.97
C PHE A 170 18.65 -16.44 24.94
N ARG A 171 18.55 -17.08 26.10
CA ARG A 171 18.65 -18.54 26.22
C ARG A 171 17.56 -19.04 27.15
N SER A 172 16.81 -20.01 26.69
CA SER A 172 15.82 -20.69 27.50
C SER A 172 16.14 -22.19 27.60
N ASN A 173 15.88 -22.74 28.75
CA ASN A 173 15.99 -24.18 29.01
C ASN A 173 14.69 -24.63 29.67
N LYS A 174 13.98 -25.58 29.01
CA LYS A 174 12.70 -26.14 29.49
C LYS A 174 11.66 -25.06 29.84
N LEU A 175 11.61 -23.98 29.02
CA LEU A 175 10.66 -22.91 29.27
C LEU A 175 9.23 -23.44 29.09
N LYS A 176 8.35 -23.06 30.03
CA LYS A 176 6.93 -23.42 30.03
C LYS A 176 6.08 -22.18 30.21
N LYS A 177 4.95 -22.13 29.52
CA LYS A 177 3.93 -21.12 29.73
C LYS A 177 2.55 -21.76 29.69
N SER A 178 1.74 -21.42 30.71
CA SER A 178 0.32 -21.80 30.77
C SER A 178 -0.55 -20.64 31.24
N TYR A 179 -1.83 -20.69 30.87
CA TYR A 179 -2.88 -19.81 31.38
C TYR A 179 -3.98 -20.69 31.98
N GLY A 180 -4.04 -20.75 33.33
CA GLY A 180 -4.87 -21.72 34.04
C GLY A 180 -4.47 -23.14 33.63
N ASP A 181 -5.43 -23.96 33.24
CA ASP A 181 -5.21 -25.34 32.82
C ASP A 181 -4.73 -25.47 31.36
N ASN A 182 -4.70 -24.38 30.59
CA ASN A 182 -4.27 -24.40 29.21
C ASN A 182 -2.75 -24.20 29.12
N ILE A 183 -2.03 -25.24 28.71
CA ILE A 183 -0.60 -25.20 28.45
C ILE A 183 -0.37 -24.70 27.04
N VAL A 184 0.28 -23.54 26.89
CA VAL A 184 0.60 -22.96 25.59
C VAL A 184 1.82 -23.66 24.99
N PHE A 185 2.87 -23.80 25.78
CA PHE A 185 4.06 -24.60 25.44
C PHE A 185 4.78 -25.06 26.70
N GLU A 186 5.50 -26.15 26.58
CA GLU A 186 6.40 -26.64 27.62
C GLU A 186 7.66 -27.27 27.00
N ASN A 187 8.72 -27.35 27.81
CA ASN A 187 10.03 -27.87 27.40
C ASN A 187 10.67 -27.13 26.22
N LEU A 188 10.36 -25.83 26.02
CA LEU A 188 10.96 -25.04 24.97
C LEU A 188 12.41 -24.70 25.32
N ASN A 189 13.34 -25.17 24.50
CA ASN A 189 14.74 -24.78 24.51
C ASN A 189 14.99 -23.91 23.30
N LEU A 190 15.40 -22.66 23.52
CA LEU A 190 15.59 -21.68 22.45
C LEU A 190 16.79 -20.81 22.77
N ASP A 191 17.75 -20.74 21.87
CA ASP A 191 18.86 -19.81 21.92
C ASP A 191 18.66 -18.77 20.80
N ILE A 192 18.80 -17.50 21.15
CA ILE A 192 18.73 -16.37 20.21
C ILE A 192 20.08 -15.66 20.24
N TYR A 193 20.70 -15.55 19.09
CA TYR A 193 22.00 -14.94 18.90
C TYR A 193 21.89 -13.50 18.37
N LYS A 194 22.94 -12.76 18.56
CA LYS A 194 23.05 -11.41 17.99
C LYS A 194 22.95 -11.43 16.47
N GLY A 195 22.00 -10.68 15.93
CA GLY A 195 21.76 -10.60 14.48
C GLY A 195 20.71 -11.56 13.95
N ASP A 196 20.17 -12.46 14.76
CA ASP A 196 19.07 -13.31 14.35
C ASP A 196 17.84 -12.50 13.97
N ARG A 197 17.12 -12.99 12.96
CA ARG A 197 15.81 -12.48 12.56
C ARG A 197 14.80 -13.60 12.70
N ILE A 198 13.99 -13.53 13.77
CA ILE A 198 13.09 -14.61 14.18
C ILE A 198 11.64 -14.22 13.91
N ALA A 199 10.88 -15.12 13.30
CA ALA A 199 9.43 -15.01 13.17
C ALA A 199 8.75 -16.09 14.01
N PHE A 200 7.78 -15.70 14.83
CA PHE A 200 6.89 -16.64 15.52
C PHE A 200 5.62 -16.80 14.65
N VAL A 201 5.30 -18.04 14.31
CA VAL A 201 4.13 -18.38 13.49
C VAL A 201 3.27 -19.38 14.25
N GLY A 202 1.98 -19.10 14.36
CA GLY A 202 1.02 -19.96 15.05
C GLY A 202 -0.42 -19.56 14.74
N GLN A 203 -1.36 -20.36 15.25
CA GLN A 203 -2.78 -20.00 15.19
C GLN A 203 -3.09 -18.91 16.21
N ASN A 204 -4.10 -18.06 15.92
CA ASN A 204 -4.55 -17.07 16.89
C ASN A 204 -5.06 -17.73 18.17
N GLY A 205 -4.49 -17.36 19.31
CA GLY A 205 -4.87 -17.89 20.63
C GLY A 205 -4.15 -19.18 21.05
N CYS A 206 -3.06 -19.55 20.34
CA CYS A 206 -2.15 -20.61 20.81
C CYS A 206 -1.28 -20.13 21.97
#